data_272180b2d6dbb7e60104c00a7e87753b
#
_entry.id   272180b2d6dbb7e60104c00a7e87753b
#
_cell.length_a   1.000
_cell.length_b   1.000
_cell.length_c   1.000
_cell.angle_alpha   90.00
_cell.angle_beta   90.00
_cell.angle_gamma   90.00
#
_symmetry.space_group_name_H-M   'P 1'
#
loop_
_entity.id
_entity.type
_entity.pdbx_description
1 polymer ?
#
loop_
_entity_poly.entity_id
_entity_poly.type
_entity_poly.pdbx_seq_one_letter_code
_entity_poly.pdbx_strand_id
1 'polypeptide(L)'
;MDVFECVSTLSSIRVYDDRQADMETMRRVIEAGRLAPSAHNDQPWEFILINEQERLQQMAKYCISGSFIIQVSFAVVVLTDPRSKWQQIDTTRAVQNMVLTAWSMKLGSCWIGRLNEDGLKKYLKIPDSWDVLTVLPFGYFNEKIVPRVKMRKSPGEVFHLNEYGTRINE
;
A
#
# COMPACT_ATOMS: atom_id res chain seq x y z
N MET A 1 -11.79 1.47 14.68
CA MET A 1 -10.82 2.59 14.53
C MET A 1 -11.47 3.67 13.67
N ASP A 2 -11.44 4.90 14.09
CA ASP A 2 -11.79 6.02 13.22
C ASP A 2 -10.61 6.33 12.24
N VAL A 3 -10.84 7.25 11.30
CA VAL A 3 -9.83 7.56 10.26
C VAL A 3 -8.57 8.15 10.86
N PHE A 4 -8.70 9.05 11.84
CA PHE A 4 -7.54 9.68 12.48
C PHE A 4 -6.74 8.69 13.32
N GLU A 5 -7.41 7.79 14.01
CA GLU A 5 -6.78 6.69 14.74
C GLU A 5 -5.99 5.77 13.78
N CYS A 6 -6.55 5.43 12.61
CA CYS A 6 -5.83 4.68 11.58
C CYS A 6 -4.57 5.42 11.11
N VAL A 7 -4.71 6.71 10.77
CA VAL A 7 -3.57 7.53 10.31
C VAL A 7 -2.50 7.65 11.39
N SER A 8 -2.89 7.86 12.66
CA SER A 8 -1.96 8.06 13.77
C SER A 8 -1.21 6.79 14.16
N THR A 9 -1.82 5.60 13.99
CA THR A 9 -1.25 4.32 14.42
C THR A 9 -0.65 3.48 13.29
N LEU A 10 -1.03 3.70 12.03
CA LEU A 10 -0.52 2.96 10.87
C LEU A 10 1.01 2.83 10.87
N SER A 11 1.49 1.61 10.71
CA SER A 11 2.92 1.29 10.63
C SER A 11 3.20 0.28 9.53
N SER A 12 4.42 0.32 8.96
CA SER A 12 4.87 -0.68 7.99
C SER A 12 5.16 -1.99 8.69
N ILE A 13 4.41 -3.03 8.35
CA ILE A 13 4.54 -4.37 8.93
C ILE A 13 5.32 -5.26 7.97
N ARG A 14 6.30 -5.99 8.49
CA ARG A 14 7.16 -6.92 7.73
C ARG A 14 7.27 -8.31 8.38
N VAL A 15 6.56 -8.53 9.47
CA VAL A 15 6.44 -9.83 10.15
C VAL A 15 4.97 -10.10 10.34
N TYR A 16 4.51 -11.20 9.79
CA TYR A 16 3.11 -11.57 9.76
C TYR A 16 2.88 -12.89 10.50
N ASP A 17 1.66 -13.12 10.91
CA ASP A 17 1.25 -14.41 11.49
C ASP A 17 0.52 -15.28 10.44
N ASP A 18 0.20 -16.51 10.78
CA ASP A 18 -0.33 -17.51 9.86
C ASP A 18 -1.84 -17.37 9.56
N ARG A 19 -2.51 -16.37 10.16
CA ARG A 19 -3.94 -16.13 9.92
C ARG A 19 -4.18 -15.71 8.48
N GLN A 20 -5.20 -16.29 7.86
CA GLN A 20 -5.56 -15.97 6.49
C GLN A 20 -6.76 -15.03 6.46
N ALA A 21 -6.70 -14.02 5.63
CA ALA A 21 -7.85 -13.16 5.33
C ALA A 21 -8.83 -13.91 4.42
N ASP A 22 -10.11 -13.71 4.64
CA ASP A 22 -11.13 -14.22 3.74
C ASP A 22 -11.26 -13.35 2.46
N MET A 23 -11.97 -13.86 1.48
CA MET A 23 -12.14 -13.17 0.20
C MET A 23 -12.92 -11.85 0.35
N GLU A 24 -13.81 -11.74 1.32
CA GLU A 24 -14.55 -10.50 1.59
C GLU A 24 -13.62 -9.40 2.09
N THR A 25 -12.74 -9.72 3.03
CA THR A 25 -11.70 -8.83 3.54
C THR A 25 -10.76 -8.37 2.40
N MET A 26 -10.31 -9.28 1.56
CA MET A 26 -9.45 -8.96 0.40
C MET A 26 -10.15 -8.01 -0.57
N ARG A 27 -11.41 -8.30 -0.92
CA ARG A 27 -12.23 -7.45 -1.80
C ARG A 27 -12.43 -6.05 -1.22
N ARG A 28 -12.67 -5.95 0.08
CA ARG A 28 -12.87 -4.67 0.77
C ARG A 28 -11.61 -3.78 0.69
N VAL A 29 -10.43 -4.38 0.80
CA VAL A 29 -9.16 -3.66 0.62
C VAL A 29 -9.03 -3.11 -0.80
N ILE A 30 -9.26 -3.94 -1.82
CA ILE A 30 -9.15 -3.52 -3.22
C ILE A 30 -10.21 -2.47 -3.57
N GLU A 31 -11.44 -2.65 -3.10
CA GLU A 31 -12.54 -1.72 -3.31
C GLU A 31 -12.21 -0.32 -2.76
N ALA A 32 -11.55 -0.24 -1.61
CA ALA A 32 -11.08 1.03 -1.06
C ALA A 32 -10.10 1.75 -2.02
N GLY A 33 -9.24 1.00 -2.70
CA GLY A 33 -8.36 1.53 -3.74
C GLY A 33 -9.14 2.03 -4.95
N ARG A 34 -10.09 1.23 -5.44
CA ARG A 34 -10.94 1.57 -6.60
C ARG A 34 -11.75 2.87 -6.36
N LEU A 35 -12.16 3.13 -5.13
CA LEU A 35 -12.93 4.31 -4.74
C LEU A 35 -12.08 5.57 -4.53
N ALA A 36 -10.78 5.53 -4.79
CA ALA A 36 -9.95 6.71 -4.65
C ALA A 36 -10.34 7.81 -5.66
N PRO A 37 -10.23 9.09 -5.28
CA PRO A 37 -10.39 10.17 -6.24
C PRO A 37 -9.18 10.28 -7.16
N SER A 38 -9.41 10.67 -8.42
CA SER A 38 -8.36 10.95 -9.39
C SER A 38 -8.60 12.24 -10.16
N ALA A 39 -7.55 12.84 -10.70
CA ALA A 39 -7.67 14.02 -11.55
C ALA A 39 -8.52 13.67 -12.78
N HIS A 40 -9.48 14.52 -13.12
CA HIS A 40 -10.42 14.31 -14.23
C HIS A 40 -11.20 13.00 -14.19
N ASN A 41 -11.15 12.29 -13.07
CA ASN A 41 -11.67 10.92 -12.93
C ASN A 41 -10.99 9.90 -13.87
N ASP A 42 -9.73 10.09 -14.16
CA ASP A 42 -8.93 9.25 -15.09
C ASP A 42 -8.75 7.81 -14.57
N GLN A 43 -8.74 7.62 -13.24
CA GLN A 43 -8.60 6.31 -12.58
C GLN A 43 -7.43 5.48 -13.15
N PRO A 44 -6.20 6.02 -13.13
CA PRO A 44 -5.06 5.45 -13.86
C PRO A 44 -4.42 4.26 -13.12
N TRP A 45 -5.22 3.33 -12.64
CA TRP A 45 -4.76 2.17 -11.87
C TRP A 45 -5.48 0.89 -12.28
N GLU A 46 -4.75 -0.21 -12.17
CA GLU A 46 -5.29 -1.56 -12.10
C GLU A 46 -4.65 -2.33 -10.94
N PHE A 47 -5.35 -3.34 -10.45
CA PHE A 47 -4.92 -4.12 -9.30
C PHE A 47 -4.96 -5.60 -9.60
N ILE A 48 -3.86 -6.32 -9.31
CA ILE A 48 -3.83 -7.77 -9.41
C ILE A 48 -3.77 -8.32 -7.98
N LEU A 49 -4.83 -9.02 -7.57
CA LEU A 49 -4.87 -9.74 -6.30
C LEU A 49 -4.17 -11.09 -6.44
N ILE A 50 -3.22 -11.36 -5.55
CA ILE A 50 -2.52 -12.63 -5.43
C ILE A 50 -2.76 -13.19 -4.02
N ASN A 51 -3.45 -14.32 -3.93
CA ASN A 51 -3.78 -15.00 -2.66
C ASN A 51 -3.35 -16.48 -2.64
N GLU A 52 -2.79 -16.98 -3.74
CA GLU A 52 -2.23 -18.32 -3.80
C GLU A 52 -0.82 -18.31 -3.21
N GLN A 53 -0.58 -19.09 -2.17
CA GLN A 53 0.72 -19.12 -1.46
C GLN A 53 1.89 -19.45 -2.39
N GLU A 54 1.69 -20.36 -3.33
CA GLU A 54 2.71 -20.71 -4.32
C GLU A 54 3.09 -19.51 -5.19
N ARG A 55 2.10 -18.70 -5.61
CA ARG A 55 2.35 -17.47 -6.38
C ARG A 55 3.07 -16.42 -5.56
N LEU A 56 2.73 -16.25 -4.28
CA LEU A 56 3.42 -15.33 -3.38
C LEU A 56 4.89 -15.72 -3.21
N GLN A 57 5.19 -17.02 -3.07
CA GLN A 57 6.56 -17.55 -3.03
C GLN A 57 7.33 -17.27 -4.33
N GLN A 58 6.71 -17.45 -5.49
CA GLN A 58 7.34 -17.13 -6.78
C GLN A 58 7.58 -15.63 -6.92
N MET A 59 6.65 -14.80 -6.50
CA MET A 59 6.79 -13.33 -6.55
C MET A 59 7.92 -12.79 -5.68
N ALA A 60 8.31 -13.49 -4.60
CA ALA A 60 9.43 -13.08 -3.77
C ALA A 60 10.73 -12.89 -4.55
N LYS A 61 10.92 -13.60 -5.65
CA LYS A 61 12.08 -13.47 -6.55
C LYS A 61 12.16 -12.10 -7.24
N TYR A 62 11.02 -11.43 -7.39
CA TYR A 62 10.91 -10.14 -8.06
C TYR A 62 10.77 -8.98 -7.06
N CYS A 63 10.47 -9.28 -5.80
CA CYS A 63 10.30 -8.32 -4.71
C CYS A 63 11.63 -8.12 -3.96
N ILE A 64 12.59 -7.39 -4.54
CA ILE A 64 13.98 -7.30 -4.06
C ILE A 64 14.07 -6.85 -2.59
N SER A 65 13.22 -5.91 -2.16
CA SER A 65 13.16 -5.42 -0.77
C SER A 65 12.01 -6.02 0.04
N GLY A 66 11.37 -7.09 -0.43
CA GLY A 66 10.12 -7.60 0.09
C GLY A 66 10.09 -9.12 0.28
N SER A 67 11.18 -9.75 0.72
CA SER A 67 11.22 -11.21 0.96
C SER A 67 10.13 -11.70 1.92
N PHE A 68 9.61 -10.83 2.79
CA PHE A 68 8.52 -11.12 3.72
C PHE A 68 7.17 -11.38 3.03
N ILE A 69 7.05 -11.15 1.71
CA ILE A 69 5.83 -11.45 0.94
C ILE A 69 5.42 -12.94 1.01
N ILE A 70 6.33 -13.83 1.33
CA ILE A 70 6.03 -15.26 1.49
C ILE A 70 5.22 -15.57 2.76
N GLN A 71 5.14 -14.64 3.71
CA GLN A 71 4.45 -14.81 4.99
C GLN A 71 3.05 -14.21 5.00
N VAL A 72 2.63 -13.53 3.93
CA VAL A 72 1.40 -12.75 3.94
C VAL A 72 0.19 -13.57 3.52
N SER A 73 -0.98 -13.11 3.91
CA SER A 73 -2.25 -13.70 3.49
C SER A 73 -2.52 -13.47 2.01
N PHE A 74 -2.22 -12.28 1.51
CA PHE A 74 -2.36 -11.91 0.10
C PHE A 74 -1.48 -10.71 -0.24
N ALA A 75 -1.29 -10.47 -1.52
CA ALA A 75 -0.64 -9.28 -2.03
C ALA A 75 -1.47 -8.63 -3.14
N VAL A 76 -1.34 -7.32 -3.30
CA VAL A 76 -1.90 -6.57 -4.41
C VAL A 76 -0.75 -5.97 -5.22
N VAL A 77 -0.63 -6.36 -6.48
CA VAL A 77 0.25 -5.68 -7.43
C VAL A 77 -0.50 -4.48 -7.97
N VAL A 78 0.06 -3.30 -7.78
CA VAL A 78 -0.55 -2.04 -8.15
C VAL A 78 0.08 -1.56 -9.44
N LEU A 79 -0.74 -1.48 -10.48
CA LEU A 79 -0.36 -0.97 -11.79
C LEU A 79 -0.77 0.48 -11.94
N THR A 80 -0.01 1.22 -12.76
CA THR A 80 -0.32 2.61 -13.07
C THR A 80 -0.17 2.87 -14.57
N ASP A 81 -1.07 3.69 -15.13
CA ASP A 81 -1.07 4.03 -16.57
C ASP A 81 -0.12 5.20 -16.85
N PRO A 82 1.04 4.97 -17.50
CA PRO A 82 2.03 6.02 -17.76
C PRO A 82 1.54 7.13 -18.71
N ARG A 83 0.40 6.95 -19.36
CA ARG A 83 -0.21 7.97 -20.23
C ARG A 83 -0.92 9.07 -19.44
N SER A 84 -1.37 8.79 -18.20
CA SER A 84 -1.98 9.80 -17.34
C SER A 84 -0.89 10.66 -16.68
N LYS A 85 -1.01 11.98 -16.82
CA LYS A 85 -0.09 12.94 -16.20
C LYS A 85 0.00 12.79 -14.68
N TRP A 86 -1.09 12.37 -14.03
CA TRP A 86 -1.21 12.31 -12.59
C TRP A 86 -1.11 10.87 -12.04
N GLN A 87 -0.70 9.93 -12.87
CA GLN A 87 -0.71 8.51 -12.59
C GLN A 87 -0.15 8.14 -11.20
N GLN A 88 1.05 8.62 -10.88
CA GLN A 88 1.72 8.25 -9.61
C GLN A 88 1.00 8.86 -8.40
N ILE A 89 0.54 10.10 -8.52
CA ILE A 89 -0.16 10.79 -7.44
C ILE A 89 -1.50 10.10 -7.18
N ASP A 90 -2.30 9.88 -8.21
CA ASP A 90 -3.64 9.31 -8.08
C ASP A 90 -3.58 7.84 -7.66
N THR A 91 -2.67 7.05 -8.25
CA THR A 91 -2.48 5.65 -7.85
C THR A 91 -1.96 5.54 -6.41
N THR A 92 -1.11 6.47 -5.95
CA THR A 92 -0.67 6.50 -4.54
C THR A 92 -1.84 6.80 -3.59
N ARG A 93 -2.81 7.62 -3.99
CA ARG A 93 -4.05 7.85 -3.20
C ARG A 93 -4.87 6.56 -3.07
N ALA A 94 -4.97 5.78 -4.16
CA ALA A 94 -5.62 4.47 -4.14
C ALA A 94 -4.91 3.50 -3.18
N VAL A 95 -3.58 3.46 -3.24
CA VAL A 95 -2.75 2.69 -2.30
C VAL A 95 -3.01 3.09 -0.85
N GLN A 96 -3.05 4.40 -0.57
CA GLN A 96 -3.28 4.88 0.80
C GLN A 96 -4.65 4.48 1.34
N ASN A 97 -5.70 4.51 0.50
CA ASN A 97 -7.02 4.02 0.88
C ASN A 97 -6.99 2.52 1.23
N MET A 98 -6.34 1.70 0.40
CA MET A 98 -6.18 0.26 0.67
C MET A 98 -5.47 0.01 2.00
N VAL A 99 -4.37 0.70 2.23
CA VAL A 99 -3.53 0.52 3.43
C VAL A 99 -4.28 0.93 4.71
N LEU A 100 -5.00 2.07 4.70
CA LEU A 100 -5.80 2.51 5.84
C LEU A 100 -6.99 1.57 6.10
N THR A 101 -7.65 1.10 5.05
CA THR A 101 -8.76 0.15 5.16
C THR A 101 -8.28 -1.17 5.74
N ALA A 102 -7.15 -1.72 5.25
CA ALA A 102 -6.54 -2.91 5.80
C ALA A 102 -6.19 -2.74 7.29
N TRP A 103 -5.56 -1.60 7.63
CA TRP A 103 -5.19 -1.29 9.01
C TRP A 103 -6.39 -1.25 9.96
N SER A 104 -7.51 -0.66 9.52
CA SER A 104 -8.75 -0.63 10.30
C SER A 104 -9.31 -2.02 10.61
N MET A 105 -8.97 -3.01 9.77
CA MET A 105 -9.33 -4.42 9.91
C MET A 105 -8.20 -5.27 10.54
N LYS A 106 -7.19 -4.63 11.13
CA LYS A 106 -6.04 -5.30 11.76
C LYS A 106 -5.14 -6.08 10.79
N LEU A 107 -5.16 -5.71 9.52
CA LEU A 107 -4.20 -6.20 8.54
C LEU A 107 -3.05 -5.20 8.41
N GLY A 108 -1.83 -5.69 8.57
CA GLY A 108 -0.61 -4.95 8.30
C GLY A 108 -0.23 -4.98 6.83
N SER A 109 0.50 -3.97 6.40
CA SER A 109 1.07 -3.91 5.06
C SER A 109 2.43 -3.19 5.07
N CYS A 110 3.16 -3.34 3.98
CA CYS A 110 4.39 -2.59 3.76
C CYS A 110 4.59 -2.37 2.26
N TRP A 111 4.84 -1.14 1.86
CA TRP A 111 5.18 -0.81 0.47
C TRP A 111 6.49 -1.48 0.04
N ILE A 112 6.48 -2.26 -1.05
CA ILE A 112 7.68 -2.85 -1.65
C ILE A 112 8.07 -2.00 -2.86
N GLY A 113 9.12 -1.16 -2.71
CA GLY A 113 9.53 -0.21 -3.74
C GLY A 113 10.67 -0.69 -4.64
N ARG A 114 11.45 -1.72 -4.22
CA ARG A 114 12.52 -2.29 -5.06
C ARG A 114 12.03 -3.58 -5.69
N LEU A 115 11.72 -3.50 -6.97
CA LEU A 115 11.16 -4.60 -7.76
C LEU A 115 12.07 -4.91 -8.97
N ASN A 116 12.11 -6.18 -9.36
CA ASN A 116 12.47 -6.56 -10.73
C ASN A 116 11.19 -6.48 -11.57
N GLU A 117 10.92 -5.28 -12.08
CA GLU A 117 9.68 -4.98 -12.79
C GLU A 117 9.48 -5.83 -14.04
N ASP A 118 10.50 -5.94 -14.88
CA ASP A 118 10.44 -6.75 -16.11
C ASP A 118 10.13 -8.22 -15.82
N GLY A 119 10.79 -8.78 -14.80
CA GLY A 119 10.54 -10.14 -14.36
C GLY A 119 9.12 -10.33 -13.84
N LEU A 120 8.62 -9.38 -13.06
CA LEU A 120 7.27 -9.39 -12.51
C LEU A 120 6.20 -9.25 -13.60
N LYS A 121 6.40 -8.34 -14.57
CA LYS A 121 5.52 -8.17 -15.73
C LYS A 121 5.41 -9.47 -16.52
N LYS A 122 6.53 -10.11 -16.84
CA LYS A 122 6.54 -11.41 -17.54
C LYS A 122 5.81 -12.50 -16.75
N TYR A 123 6.08 -12.60 -15.46
CA TYR A 123 5.46 -13.60 -14.58
C TYR A 123 3.96 -13.48 -14.50
N LEU A 124 3.45 -12.25 -14.34
CA LEU A 124 2.03 -11.94 -14.19
C LEU A 124 1.31 -11.62 -15.51
N LYS A 125 2.03 -11.65 -16.65
CA LYS A 125 1.50 -11.31 -17.99
C LYS A 125 0.94 -9.88 -18.06
N ILE A 126 1.61 -8.94 -17.37
CA ILE A 126 1.24 -7.53 -17.39
C ILE A 126 1.66 -6.93 -18.73
N PRO A 127 0.76 -6.26 -19.47
CA PRO A 127 1.10 -5.59 -20.71
C PRO A 127 2.17 -4.49 -20.51
N ASP A 128 3.02 -4.27 -21.51
CA ASP A 128 4.07 -3.24 -21.46
C ASP A 128 3.51 -1.82 -21.32
N SER A 129 2.23 -1.63 -21.68
CA SER A 129 1.52 -0.35 -21.54
C SER A 129 1.23 0.06 -20.09
N TRP A 130 1.45 -0.80 -19.11
CA TRP A 130 1.27 -0.54 -17.69
C TRP A 130 2.62 -0.57 -16.96
N ASP A 131 2.83 0.36 -16.04
CA ASP A 131 3.96 0.32 -15.10
C ASP A 131 3.54 -0.35 -13.79
N VAL A 132 4.49 -0.98 -13.10
CA VAL A 132 4.26 -1.51 -11.75
C VAL A 132 4.69 -0.46 -10.73
N LEU A 133 3.71 0.18 -10.08
CA LEU A 133 4.01 1.18 -9.06
C LEU A 133 4.60 0.55 -7.79
N THR A 134 3.98 -0.54 -7.33
CA THR A 134 4.38 -1.24 -6.10
C THR A 134 3.74 -2.61 -6.00
N VAL A 135 4.25 -3.42 -5.10
CA VAL A 135 3.57 -4.59 -4.56
C VAL A 135 3.24 -4.32 -3.09
N LEU A 136 1.98 -4.51 -2.70
CA LEU A 136 1.47 -4.34 -1.34
C LEU A 136 1.13 -5.70 -0.75
N PRO A 137 1.93 -6.27 0.12
CA PRO A 137 1.60 -7.44 0.92
C PRO A 137 0.64 -7.05 2.05
N PHE A 138 -0.31 -7.93 2.36
CA PHE A 138 -1.27 -7.79 3.44
C PHE A 138 -1.37 -9.07 4.24
N GLY A 139 -1.36 -8.95 5.57
CA GLY A 139 -1.52 -10.09 6.47
C GLY A 139 -1.78 -9.64 7.89
N TYR A 140 -2.29 -10.56 8.71
CA TYR A 140 -2.42 -10.33 10.14
C TYR A 140 -1.05 -10.32 10.80
N PHE A 141 -0.94 -9.67 11.93
CA PHE A 141 0.32 -9.48 12.64
C PHE A 141 0.10 -9.39 14.15
N ASN A 142 1.16 -9.56 14.91
CA ASN A 142 1.12 -9.34 16.35
C ASN A 142 1.20 -7.83 16.67
N GLU A 143 0.13 -7.25 17.19
CA GLU A 143 0.05 -5.81 17.50
C GLU A 143 1.14 -5.32 18.48
N LYS A 144 1.75 -6.21 19.26
CA LYS A 144 2.84 -5.85 20.18
C LYS A 144 4.12 -5.38 19.46
N ILE A 145 4.28 -5.69 18.18
CA ILE A 145 5.45 -5.27 17.38
C ILE A 145 5.31 -3.86 16.82
N VAL A 146 4.13 -3.24 16.90
CA VAL A 146 3.90 -1.89 16.38
C VAL A 146 4.55 -0.86 17.30
N PRO A 147 5.38 0.04 16.79
CA PRO A 147 5.94 1.13 17.59
C PRO A 147 4.83 2.00 18.19
N ARG A 148 4.88 2.25 19.49
CA ARG A 148 3.89 3.09 20.19
C ARG A 148 4.00 4.56 19.83
N VAL A 149 5.19 5.01 19.43
CA VAL A 149 5.47 6.40 19.12
C VAL A 149 6.01 6.50 17.70
N LYS A 150 5.40 7.36 16.90
CA LYS A 150 5.88 7.72 15.56
C LYS A 150 6.81 8.94 15.67
N MET A 151 8.03 8.77 15.20
CA MET A 151 8.93 9.92 15.05
C MET A 151 8.49 10.71 13.81
N ARG A 152 8.08 11.94 14.04
CA ARG A 152 7.70 12.91 12.99
C ARG A 152 8.30 14.27 13.36
N LYS A 153 8.45 15.12 12.36
CA LYS A 153 8.71 16.54 12.61
C LYS A 153 7.60 17.11 13.48
N SER A 154 7.94 18.06 14.31
CA SER A 154 6.95 18.76 15.13
C SER A 154 5.97 19.56 14.24
N PRO A 155 4.76 19.85 14.70
CA PRO A 155 3.83 20.72 13.97
C PRO A 155 4.46 22.06 13.59
N GLY A 156 5.21 22.69 14.51
CA GLY A 156 5.91 23.94 14.26
C GLY A 156 6.99 23.89 13.17
N GLU A 157 7.49 22.71 12.79
CA GLU A 157 8.42 22.56 11.67
C GLU A 157 7.73 22.48 10.30
N VAL A 158 6.46 22.09 10.25
CA VAL A 158 5.75 21.78 8.99
C VAL A 158 4.50 22.60 8.77
N PHE A 159 3.94 23.24 9.80
CA PHE A 159 2.72 24.03 9.68
C PHE A 159 3.05 25.51 9.54
N HIS A 160 2.43 26.16 8.57
CA HIS A 160 2.52 27.59 8.33
C HIS A 160 1.12 28.18 8.24
N LEU A 161 0.92 29.36 8.79
CA LEU A 161 -0.35 30.06 8.76
C LEU A 161 -0.33 31.15 7.69
N ASN A 162 -1.25 31.08 6.74
CA ASN A 162 -1.47 32.01 5.63
C ASN A 162 -0.29 32.12 4.63
N GLU A 163 0.97 32.19 5.09
CA GLU A 163 2.15 32.32 4.24
C GLU A 163 3.31 31.46 4.75
N TYR A 164 4.22 31.08 3.84
CA TYR A 164 5.40 30.32 4.21
C TYR A 164 6.30 31.12 5.13
N GLY A 165 6.74 30.51 6.21
CA GLY A 165 7.59 31.13 7.24
C GLY A 165 6.82 31.53 8.51
N THR A 166 5.56 31.82 8.44
CA THR A 166 4.70 32.11 9.60
C THR A 166 4.33 30.80 10.30
N ARG A 167 5.11 30.41 11.28
CA ARG A 167 4.92 29.14 12.01
C ARG A 167 3.72 29.18 12.94
N ILE A 168 2.97 28.09 13.00
CA ILE A 168 1.94 27.90 14.02
C ILE A 168 2.64 27.40 15.27
N ASN A 169 2.62 28.20 16.32
CA ASN A 169 3.04 27.76 17.66
C ASN A 169 1.88 26.99 18.31
N GLU A 170 2.22 25.90 18.98
CA GLU A 170 1.27 25.10 19.78
C GLU A 170 0.73 25.90 20.95
#